data_37f526d9dd7d58f978281bc6bca03b9f
#
_entry.id   37f526d9dd7d58f978281bc6bca03b9f
#
_cell.length_a   1.000
_cell.length_b   1.000
_cell.length_c   1.000
_cell.angle_alpha   90.00
_cell.angle_beta   90.00
_cell.angle_gamma   90.00
#
_symmetry.space_group_name_H-M   'P 1'
#
loop_
_entity.id
_entity.type
_entity.pdbx_description
1 polymer ?
#
loop_
_entity_poly.entity_id
_entity_poly.type
_entity_poly.pdbx_seq_one_letter_code
_entity_poly.pdbx_strand_id
1 'polypeptide(L)'
;MTSGEFYKTRPDPSDYAPDDEAYVSKVPDTNVLEVLREQIGEMSEMFGRMTDEDASFRYADGKWSLKQLVGHCTDTERVDVYRAMRIARSDETPLLGCDENRYVSGSNFDARSLADLLSEFVLVRKATIAFFGTLDAGAWSRTGVANDFTYSVRALAFIIAGHLEHHRLVIGERYLPLLSKDG
;
A
#
# COMPACT_ATOMS: atom_id res chain seq x y z
N MET A 1 23.08 11.94 11.06
CA MET A 1 22.12 10.84 11.29
C MET A 1 22.80 9.54 10.85
N THR A 2 22.80 8.52 11.69
CA THR A 2 23.30 7.19 11.33
C THR A 2 22.40 6.60 10.25
N SER A 3 22.91 5.72 9.39
CA SER A 3 22.24 5.24 8.17
C SER A 3 20.90 4.53 8.34
N GLY A 4 20.35 4.45 9.55
CA GLY A 4 19.05 3.82 9.86
C GLY A 4 18.01 4.73 10.51
N GLU A 5 18.38 5.94 10.92
CA GLU A 5 17.44 6.82 11.67
C GLU A 5 16.40 7.48 10.79
N PHE A 6 16.71 7.77 9.53
CA PHE A 6 15.77 8.42 8.63
C PHE A 6 14.58 7.53 8.22
N TYR A 7 14.70 6.20 8.28
CA TYR A 7 13.59 5.27 8.08
C TYR A 7 12.58 5.26 9.23
N LYS A 8 12.97 5.77 10.41
CA LYS A 8 12.15 5.81 11.63
C LYS A 8 11.42 7.15 11.79
N THR A 9 11.85 8.18 11.04
CA THR A 9 11.29 9.52 11.19
C THR A 9 9.98 9.61 10.42
N ARG A 10 8.88 9.83 11.12
CA ARG A 10 7.57 10.08 10.52
C ARG A 10 7.64 11.31 9.60
N PRO A 11 6.96 11.31 8.43
CA PRO A 11 6.89 12.49 7.57
C PRO A 11 6.17 13.64 8.29
N ASP A 12 6.52 14.88 7.92
CA ASP A 12 5.79 16.07 8.37
C ASP A 12 4.40 16.12 7.68
N PRO A 13 3.33 16.60 8.34
CA PRO A 13 2.01 16.74 7.70
C PRO A 13 2.00 17.63 6.45
N SER A 14 2.99 18.48 6.23
CA SER A 14 3.16 19.22 4.97
C SER A 14 3.75 18.38 3.82
N ASP A 15 4.20 17.17 4.10
CA ASP A 15 4.87 16.26 3.15
C ASP A 15 3.89 15.32 2.42
N TYR A 16 2.58 15.47 2.61
CA TYR A 16 1.53 14.64 1.97
C TYR A 16 0.16 15.36 1.97
N ALA A 17 -0.78 14.84 1.18
CA ALA A 17 -2.14 15.36 1.15
C ALA A 17 -2.86 15.13 2.50
N PRO A 18 -3.74 16.05 2.95
CA PRO A 18 -4.41 15.94 4.26
C PRO A 18 -5.18 14.62 4.46
N ASP A 19 -5.76 14.07 3.41
CA ASP A 19 -6.51 12.80 3.46
C ASP A 19 -5.61 11.59 3.74
N ASP A 20 -4.32 11.67 3.39
CA ASP A 20 -3.34 10.60 3.60
C ASP A 20 -2.91 10.47 5.07
N GLU A 21 -3.24 11.45 5.94
CA GLU A 21 -3.07 11.31 7.39
C GLU A 21 -3.78 10.06 7.92
N ALA A 22 -4.92 9.70 7.32
CA ALA A 22 -5.64 8.47 7.65
C ALA A 22 -4.81 7.19 7.45
N TYR A 23 -3.78 7.22 6.61
CA TYR A 23 -2.84 6.13 6.39
C TYR A 23 -1.58 6.30 7.22
N VAL A 24 -0.93 7.46 7.14
CA VAL A 24 0.32 7.75 7.85
C VAL A 24 0.18 7.49 9.36
N SER A 25 -0.95 7.90 9.96
CA SER A 25 -1.21 7.69 11.39
C SER A 25 -1.29 6.22 11.83
N LYS A 26 -1.54 5.28 10.91
CA LYS A 26 -1.61 3.84 11.21
C LYS A 26 -0.25 3.16 11.30
N VAL A 27 0.80 3.80 10.78
CA VAL A 27 2.14 3.23 10.83
C VAL A 27 2.76 3.48 12.20
N PRO A 28 3.27 2.46 12.91
CA PRO A 28 3.92 2.64 14.21
C PRO A 28 5.21 3.47 14.09
N ASP A 29 5.64 4.07 15.20
CA ASP A 29 6.89 4.84 15.28
C ASP A 29 8.12 3.92 15.29
N THR A 30 8.36 3.28 14.17
CA THR A 30 9.45 2.34 13.95
C THR A 30 10.02 2.50 12.53
N ASN A 31 10.96 1.63 12.16
CA ASN A 31 11.51 1.60 10.81
C ASN A 31 10.45 1.16 9.80
N VAL A 32 10.00 2.07 8.93
CA VAL A 32 8.96 1.80 7.95
C VAL A 32 9.31 0.63 7.00
N LEU A 33 10.59 0.40 6.72
CA LEU A 33 11.01 -0.75 5.91
C LEU A 33 10.83 -2.09 6.63
N GLU A 34 10.89 -2.10 7.96
CA GLU A 34 10.57 -3.28 8.76
C GLU A 34 9.06 -3.54 8.71
N VAL A 35 8.24 -2.51 8.89
CA VAL A 35 6.78 -2.61 8.74
C VAL A 35 6.40 -3.20 7.37
N LEU A 36 6.97 -2.68 6.29
CA LEU A 36 6.72 -3.21 4.94
C LEU A 36 7.12 -4.70 4.79
N ARG A 37 8.17 -5.16 5.48
CA ARG A 37 8.57 -6.59 5.47
C ARG A 37 7.60 -7.46 6.26
N GLU A 38 7.23 -7.02 7.45
CA GLU A 38 6.30 -7.74 8.34
C GLU A 38 4.94 -7.94 7.67
N GLN A 39 4.45 -6.93 6.95
CA GLN A 39 3.20 -6.98 6.21
C GLN A 39 3.14 -8.08 5.15
N ILE A 40 4.28 -8.57 4.63
CA ILE A 40 4.29 -9.76 3.74
C ILE A 40 3.78 -10.99 4.50
N GLY A 41 4.27 -11.20 5.71
CA GLY A 41 3.85 -12.32 6.56
C GLY A 41 2.40 -12.20 6.98
N GLU A 42 1.99 -11.01 7.40
CA GLU A 42 0.63 -10.71 7.84
C GLU A 42 -0.42 -10.94 6.74
N MET A 43 -0.13 -10.54 5.51
CA MET A 43 -1.00 -10.85 4.37
C MET A 43 -1.06 -12.35 4.09
N SER A 44 0.07 -13.04 4.17
CA SER A 44 0.11 -14.49 3.98
C SER A 44 -0.67 -15.23 5.07
N GLU A 45 -0.62 -14.78 6.31
CA GLU A 45 -1.37 -15.35 7.43
C GLU A 45 -2.87 -15.08 7.30
N MET A 46 -3.26 -13.83 6.98
CA MET A 46 -4.65 -13.42 6.84
C MET A 46 -5.38 -14.21 5.75
N PHE A 47 -4.74 -14.42 4.61
CA PHE A 47 -5.35 -15.06 3.45
C PHE A 47 -5.01 -16.55 3.29
N GLY A 48 -4.03 -17.08 4.03
CA GLY A 48 -3.46 -18.42 3.81
C GLY A 48 -4.42 -19.60 4.02
N ARG A 49 -5.59 -19.36 4.59
CA ARG A 49 -6.65 -20.37 4.79
C ARG A 49 -7.90 -20.10 3.96
N MET A 50 -7.93 -19.01 3.20
CA MET A 50 -9.08 -18.64 2.38
C MET A 50 -9.07 -19.37 1.06
N THR A 51 -10.24 -19.82 0.63
CA THR A 51 -10.48 -20.33 -0.71
C THR A 51 -10.69 -19.19 -1.72
N ASP A 52 -10.70 -19.52 -3.00
CA ASP A 52 -11.06 -18.56 -4.05
C ASP A 52 -12.52 -18.09 -3.94
N GLU A 53 -13.41 -18.92 -3.39
CA GLU A 53 -14.80 -18.60 -3.11
C GLU A 53 -14.89 -17.55 -1.99
N ASP A 54 -14.22 -17.79 -0.85
CA ASP A 54 -14.10 -16.80 0.24
C ASP A 54 -13.55 -15.46 -0.27
N ALA A 55 -12.53 -15.50 -1.12
CA ALA A 55 -11.91 -14.31 -1.67
C ALA A 55 -12.76 -13.57 -2.72
N SER A 56 -13.79 -14.21 -3.24
CA SER A 56 -14.78 -13.57 -4.12
C SER A 56 -15.90 -12.89 -3.35
N PHE A 57 -15.96 -13.05 -2.02
CA PHE A 57 -16.97 -12.46 -1.17
C PHE A 57 -16.90 -10.92 -1.13
N ARG A 58 -18.09 -10.30 -1.06
CA ARG A 58 -18.32 -8.85 -0.89
C ARG A 58 -19.23 -8.64 0.33
N TYR A 59 -18.83 -7.80 1.25
CA TYR A 59 -19.62 -7.57 2.48
C TYR A 59 -20.91 -6.78 2.25
N ALA A 60 -21.09 -6.14 1.10
CA ALA A 60 -22.32 -5.44 0.69
C ALA A 60 -22.32 -5.20 -0.83
N ASP A 61 -23.49 -4.86 -1.38
CA ASP A 61 -23.65 -4.50 -2.79
C ASP A 61 -22.76 -3.31 -3.16
N GLY A 62 -22.12 -3.39 -4.32
CA GLY A 62 -21.23 -2.35 -4.84
C GLY A 62 -19.88 -2.25 -4.13
N LYS A 63 -19.58 -3.13 -3.18
CA LYS A 63 -18.26 -3.20 -2.54
C LYS A 63 -17.33 -4.16 -3.29
N TRP A 64 -16.05 -3.94 -3.13
CA TRP A 64 -15.02 -4.79 -3.73
C TRP A 64 -15.03 -6.19 -3.12
N SER A 65 -14.65 -7.19 -3.91
CA SER A 65 -14.29 -8.51 -3.38
C SER A 65 -12.93 -8.44 -2.68
N LEU A 66 -12.60 -9.46 -1.87
CA LEU A 66 -11.26 -9.56 -1.29
C LEU A 66 -10.18 -9.68 -2.38
N LYS A 67 -10.47 -10.36 -3.50
CA LYS A 67 -9.58 -10.41 -4.69
C LYS A 67 -9.32 -9.01 -5.26
N GLN A 68 -10.38 -8.22 -5.44
CA GLN A 68 -10.26 -6.84 -5.91
C GLN A 68 -9.49 -5.96 -4.92
N LEU A 69 -9.67 -6.17 -3.62
CA LEU A 69 -8.98 -5.42 -2.59
C LEU A 69 -7.48 -5.73 -2.56
N VAL A 70 -7.07 -7.01 -2.67
CA VAL A 70 -5.65 -7.39 -2.80
C VAL A 70 -5.03 -6.79 -4.07
N GLY A 71 -5.74 -6.87 -5.19
CA GLY A 71 -5.30 -6.27 -6.45
C GLY A 71 -5.15 -4.75 -6.36
N HIS A 72 -6.12 -4.07 -5.73
CA HIS A 72 -6.07 -2.63 -5.48
C HIS A 72 -4.85 -2.24 -4.63
N CYS A 73 -4.59 -2.94 -3.53
CA CYS A 73 -3.40 -2.66 -2.70
C CYS A 73 -2.11 -2.78 -3.53
N THR A 74 -2.04 -3.79 -4.40
CA THR A 74 -0.88 -4.03 -5.27
C THR A 74 -0.70 -2.92 -6.30
N ASP A 75 -1.77 -2.47 -6.94
CA ASP A 75 -1.72 -1.42 -7.95
C ASP A 75 -1.43 -0.05 -7.35
N THR A 76 -2.04 0.28 -6.20
CA THR A 76 -1.75 1.53 -5.47
C THR A 76 -0.27 1.59 -5.06
N GLU A 77 0.28 0.48 -4.56
CA GLU A 77 1.71 0.41 -4.23
C GLU A 77 2.60 0.68 -5.46
N ARG A 78 2.26 0.14 -6.63
CA ARG A 78 2.99 0.44 -7.88
C ARG A 78 2.97 1.92 -8.24
N VAL A 79 1.81 2.55 -8.12
CA VAL A 79 1.65 3.98 -8.39
C VAL A 79 2.52 4.80 -7.43
N ASP A 80 2.47 4.51 -6.15
CA ASP A 80 3.21 5.29 -5.15
C ASP A 80 4.72 5.04 -5.20
N VAL A 81 5.16 3.82 -5.52
CA VAL A 81 6.59 3.54 -5.79
C VAL A 81 7.07 4.25 -7.05
N TYR A 82 6.26 4.32 -8.11
CA TYR A 82 6.58 5.09 -9.30
C TYR A 82 6.74 6.59 -8.96
N ARG A 83 5.82 7.16 -8.18
CA ARG A 83 5.93 8.54 -7.69
C ARG A 83 7.20 8.74 -6.87
N ALA A 84 7.44 7.86 -5.89
CA ALA A 84 8.63 7.92 -5.04
C ALA A 84 9.92 7.83 -5.85
N MET A 85 9.97 6.97 -6.87
CA MET A 85 11.15 6.84 -7.75
C MET A 85 11.40 8.14 -8.53
N ARG A 86 10.38 8.72 -9.13
CA ARG A 86 10.49 9.97 -9.88
C ARG A 86 11.03 11.10 -8.99
N ILE A 87 10.43 11.29 -7.83
CA ILE A 87 10.84 12.30 -6.84
C ILE A 87 12.26 12.02 -6.33
N ALA A 88 12.58 10.77 -5.99
CA ALA A 88 13.93 10.38 -5.53
C ALA A 88 15.02 10.64 -6.58
N ARG A 89 14.67 10.68 -7.86
CA ARG A 89 15.58 11.00 -8.97
C ARG A 89 15.57 12.47 -9.36
N SER A 90 14.96 13.34 -8.53
CA SER A 90 14.84 14.79 -8.76
C SER A 90 14.07 15.15 -10.04
N ASP A 91 13.09 14.33 -10.40
CA ASP A 91 12.16 14.67 -11.48
C ASP A 91 11.09 15.61 -10.94
N GLU A 92 11.10 16.85 -11.43
CA GLU A 92 10.22 17.92 -10.98
C GLU A 92 8.88 17.96 -11.75
N THR A 93 8.67 17.04 -12.70
CA THR A 93 7.43 16.98 -13.48
C THR A 93 6.26 16.61 -12.57
N PRO A 94 5.19 17.42 -12.50
CA PRO A 94 4.01 17.06 -11.73
C PRO A 94 3.39 15.75 -12.21
N LEU A 95 3.02 14.88 -11.26
CA LEU A 95 2.46 13.56 -11.52
C LEU A 95 0.94 13.60 -11.35
N LEU A 96 0.23 12.93 -12.26
CA LEU A 96 -1.23 12.88 -12.22
C LEU A 96 -1.74 12.00 -11.08
N GLY A 97 -2.98 12.28 -10.65
CA GLY A 97 -3.77 11.39 -9.80
C GLY A 97 -4.19 10.12 -10.54
N CYS A 98 -4.67 9.15 -9.80
CA CYS A 98 -5.31 7.94 -10.34
C CYS A 98 -6.70 7.76 -9.71
N ASP A 99 -7.60 7.09 -10.43
CA ASP A 99 -8.92 6.70 -9.97
C ASP A 99 -8.91 5.20 -9.67
N GLU A 100 -8.83 4.85 -8.40
CA GLU A 100 -8.74 3.47 -7.93
C GLU A 100 -9.99 2.64 -8.29
N ASN A 101 -11.18 3.26 -8.28
CA ASN A 101 -12.41 2.57 -8.67
C ASN A 101 -12.40 2.20 -10.16
N ARG A 102 -11.86 3.09 -10.98
CA ARG A 102 -11.71 2.84 -12.42
C ARG A 102 -10.65 1.77 -12.68
N TYR A 103 -9.56 1.72 -11.89
CA TYR A 103 -8.54 0.69 -12.00
C TYR A 103 -9.12 -0.68 -11.64
N VAL A 104 -9.81 -0.79 -10.51
CA VAL A 104 -10.45 -2.03 -10.08
C VAL A 104 -11.50 -2.49 -11.09
N SER A 105 -12.38 -1.59 -11.57
CA SER A 105 -13.42 -1.96 -12.55
C SER A 105 -12.85 -2.36 -13.92
N GLY A 106 -11.71 -1.81 -14.30
CA GLY A 106 -11.00 -2.16 -15.53
C GLY A 106 -10.09 -3.39 -15.41
N SER A 107 -9.97 -3.98 -14.22
CA SER A 107 -9.09 -5.12 -13.95
C SER A 107 -9.77 -6.47 -14.21
N ASN A 108 -8.99 -7.54 -14.14
CA ASN A 108 -9.47 -8.93 -14.15
C ASN A 108 -9.26 -9.64 -12.80
N PHE A 109 -9.18 -8.91 -11.69
CA PHE A 109 -8.84 -9.47 -10.38
C PHE A 109 -9.77 -10.61 -9.96
N ASP A 110 -11.08 -10.49 -10.18
CA ASP A 110 -12.05 -11.55 -9.83
C ASP A 110 -11.87 -12.84 -10.64
N ALA A 111 -11.28 -12.77 -11.82
CA ALA A 111 -11.01 -13.94 -12.66
C ALA A 111 -9.70 -14.68 -12.30
N ARG A 112 -8.87 -14.08 -11.45
CA ARG A 112 -7.60 -14.65 -11.00
C ARG A 112 -7.77 -15.45 -9.71
N SER A 113 -6.85 -16.37 -9.44
CA SER A 113 -6.82 -17.03 -8.14
C SER A 113 -6.29 -16.08 -7.05
N LEU A 114 -6.74 -16.27 -5.81
CA LEU A 114 -6.21 -15.54 -4.66
C LEU A 114 -4.70 -15.76 -4.51
N ALA A 115 -4.24 -17.01 -4.72
CA ALA A 115 -2.82 -17.35 -4.63
C ALA A 115 -1.96 -16.58 -5.64
N ASP A 116 -2.46 -16.37 -6.86
CA ASP A 116 -1.77 -15.60 -7.89
C ASP A 116 -1.70 -14.10 -7.51
N LEU A 117 -2.79 -13.53 -7.02
CA LEU A 117 -2.84 -12.13 -6.55
C LEU A 117 -1.89 -11.88 -5.36
N LEU A 118 -1.84 -12.81 -4.41
CA LEU A 118 -0.92 -12.72 -3.26
C LEU A 118 0.54 -12.87 -3.69
N SER A 119 0.82 -13.78 -4.63
CA SER A 119 2.16 -13.92 -5.21
C SER A 119 2.63 -12.61 -5.86
N GLU A 120 1.77 -11.97 -6.62
CA GLU A 120 2.06 -10.68 -7.25
C GLU A 120 2.30 -9.58 -6.20
N PHE A 121 1.43 -9.47 -5.19
CA PHE A 121 1.63 -8.55 -4.07
C PHE A 121 3.00 -8.73 -3.41
N VAL A 122 3.39 -9.97 -3.11
CA VAL A 122 4.70 -10.27 -2.49
C VAL A 122 5.87 -9.83 -3.37
N LEU A 123 5.78 -10.04 -4.68
CA LEU A 123 6.83 -9.62 -5.62
C LEU A 123 6.94 -8.10 -5.69
N VAL A 124 5.82 -7.40 -5.80
CA VAL A 124 5.79 -5.92 -5.80
C VAL A 124 6.35 -5.39 -4.49
N ARG A 125 5.89 -5.87 -3.33
CA ARG A 125 6.36 -5.46 -2.02
C ARG A 125 7.86 -5.68 -1.83
N LYS A 126 8.41 -6.81 -2.29
CA LYS A 126 9.86 -7.05 -2.26
C LYS A 126 10.62 -6.05 -3.13
N ALA A 127 10.11 -5.72 -4.32
CA ALA A 127 10.70 -4.71 -5.18
C ALA A 127 10.64 -3.31 -4.54
N THR A 128 9.52 -2.96 -3.91
CA THR A 128 9.33 -1.72 -3.12
C THR A 128 10.38 -1.59 -2.02
N ILE A 129 10.53 -2.63 -1.20
CA ILE A 129 11.50 -2.64 -0.10
C ILE A 129 12.93 -2.51 -0.63
N ALA A 130 13.26 -3.21 -1.72
CA ALA A 130 14.57 -3.13 -2.37
C ALA A 130 14.85 -1.71 -2.89
N PHE A 131 13.86 -1.07 -3.53
CA PHE A 131 13.98 0.31 -4.01
C PHE A 131 14.25 1.28 -2.86
N PHE A 132 13.37 1.34 -1.86
CA PHE A 132 13.53 2.26 -0.74
C PHE A 132 14.82 2.01 0.06
N GLY A 133 15.23 0.74 0.21
CA GLY A 133 16.45 0.36 0.91
C GLY A 133 17.74 0.81 0.24
N THR A 134 17.71 1.22 -1.02
CA THR A 134 18.88 1.74 -1.75
C THR A 134 19.00 3.27 -1.71
N LEU A 135 18.00 3.96 -1.19
CA LEU A 135 17.99 5.42 -1.19
C LEU A 135 18.81 5.98 -0.03
N ASP A 136 19.56 7.05 -0.32
CA ASP A 136 20.26 7.84 0.70
C ASP A 136 19.31 8.80 1.43
N ALA A 137 19.79 9.40 2.52
CA ALA A 137 18.99 10.33 3.34
C ALA A 137 18.52 11.57 2.54
N GLY A 138 19.30 12.03 1.57
CA GLY A 138 18.91 13.14 0.70
C GLY A 138 17.74 12.77 -0.19
N ALA A 139 17.77 11.58 -0.80
CA ALA A 139 16.65 11.07 -1.61
C ALA A 139 15.37 10.90 -0.80
N TRP A 140 15.46 10.43 0.45
CA TRP A 140 14.31 10.28 1.35
C TRP A 140 13.60 11.59 1.70
N SER A 141 14.33 12.70 1.70
CA SER A 141 13.81 14.02 2.04
C SER A 141 13.35 14.81 0.81
N ARG A 142 13.58 14.30 -0.41
CA ARG A 142 13.15 15.00 -1.61
C ARG A 142 11.63 15.03 -1.70
N THR A 143 11.13 16.17 -2.21
CA THR A 143 9.71 16.39 -2.44
C THR A 143 9.42 16.59 -3.92
N GLY A 144 8.19 16.31 -4.31
CA GLY A 144 7.66 16.56 -5.64
C GLY A 144 6.14 16.66 -5.59
N VAL A 145 5.52 17.00 -6.72
CA VAL A 145 4.07 17.20 -6.81
C VAL A 145 3.42 15.99 -7.44
N ALA A 146 2.39 15.44 -6.75
CA ALA A 146 1.52 14.40 -7.29
C ALA A 146 0.07 14.71 -6.89
N ASN A 147 -0.87 14.57 -7.83
CA ASN A 147 -2.29 14.83 -7.57
C ASN A 147 -2.52 16.20 -6.89
N ASP A 148 -1.80 17.23 -7.37
CA ASP A 148 -1.84 18.62 -6.90
C ASP A 148 -1.33 18.86 -5.45
N PHE A 149 -0.79 17.85 -4.79
CA PHE A 149 -0.20 17.96 -3.46
C PHE A 149 1.31 17.71 -3.48
N THR A 150 2.01 18.27 -2.50
CA THR A 150 3.43 17.96 -2.27
C THR A 150 3.57 16.65 -1.52
N TYR A 151 4.46 15.78 -2.01
CA TYR A 151 4.83 14.52 -1.34
C TYR A 151 6.33 14.42 -1.18
N SER A 152 6.79 14.03 0.01
CA SER A 152 8.15 13.55 0.17
C SER A 152 8.24 12.04 -0.17
N VAL A 153 9.43 11.59 -0.56
CA VAL A 153 9.70 10.15 -0.76
C VAL A 153 9.41 9.37 0.52
N ARG A 154 9.73 9.95 1.68
CA ARG A 154 9.41 9.41 3.00
C ARG A 154 7.91 9.23 3.18
N ALA A 155 7.13 10.25 2.88
CA ALA A 155 5.68 10.20 3.03
C ALA A 155 5.08 9.07 2.20
N LEU A 156 5.52 8.89 0.96
CA LEU A 156 5.05 7.79 0.11
C LEU A 156 5.35 6.40 0.69
N ALA A 157 6.51 6.19 1.33
CA ALA A 157 6.80 4.92 2.01
C ALA A 157 5.85 4.66 3.19
N PHE A 158 5.52 5.70 3.99
CA PHE A 158 4.55 5.60 5.08
C PHE A 158 3.13 5.41 4.57
N ILE A 159 2.74 6.08 3.50
CA ILE A 159 1.43 5.91 2.86
C ILE A 159 1.25 4.47 2.36
N ILE A 160 2.23 3.90 1.68
CA ILE A 160 2.19 2.49 1.22
C ILE A 160 1.97 1.53 2.40
N ALA A 161 2.71 1.71 3.50
CA ALA A 161 2.56 0.88 4.69
C ALA A 161 1.19 1.06 5.36
N GLY A 162 0.77 2.30 5.55
CA GLY A 162 -0.49 2.64 6.22
C GLY A 162 -1.74 2.35 5.37
N HIS A 163 -1.66 2.46 4.06
CA HIS A 163 -2.73 2.08 3.14
C HIS A 163 -3.05 0.58 3.24
N LEU A 164 -2.03 -0.27 3.24
CA LEU A 164 -2.25 -1.70 3.45
C LEU A 164 -2.84 -1.98 4.84
N GLU A 165 -2.34 -1.32 5.89
CA GLU A 165 -2.87 -1.48 7.24
C GLU A 165 -4.34 -1.04 7.32
N HIS A 166 -4.70 0.06 6.67
CA HIS A 166 -6.10 0.49 6.55
C HIS A 166 -6.99 -0.63 5.97
N HIS A 167 -6.57 -1.23 4.87
CA HIS A 167 -7.34 -2.30 4.24
C HIS A 167 -7.36 -3.59 5.06
N ARG A 168 -6.29 -3.92 5.78
CA ARG A 168 -6.28 -5.05 6.73
C ARG A 168 -7.32 -4.87 7.84
N LEU A 169 -7.43 -3.66 8.39
CA LEU A 169 -8.47 -3.34 9.37
C LEU A 169 -9.88 -3.47 8.77
N VAL A 170 -10.10 -2.95 7.57
CA VAL A 170 -11.39 -3.08 6.87
C VAL A 170 -11.73 -4.55 6.63
N ILE A 171 -10.77 -5.39 6.25
CA ILE A 171 -10.97 -6.84 6.09
C ILE A 171 -11.39 -7.47 7.42
N GLY A 172 -10.63 -7.18 8.49
CA GLY A 172 -10.89 -7.71 9.83
C GLY A 172 -12.27 -7.33 10.38
N GLU A 173 -12.71 -6.09 10.13
CA GLU A 173 -13.96 -5.55 10.67
C GLU A 173 -15.19 -5.91 9.83
N ARG A 174 -15.05 -6.00 8.49
CA ARG A 174 -16.21 -6.07 7.59
C ARG A 174 -16.34 -7.38 6.82
N TYR A 175 -15.24 -8.07 6.53
CA TYR A 175 -15.27 -9.31 5.75
C TYR A 175 -15.21 -10.55 6.64
N LEU A 176 -14.17 -10.66 7.51
CA LEU A 176 -13.94 -11.87 8.30
C LEU A 176 -15.12 -12.27 9.21
N PRO A 177 -15.84 -11.33 9.88
CA PRO A 177 -16.98 -11.70 10.70
C PRO A 177 -18.15 -12.29 9.93
N LEU A 178 -18.26 -12.05 8.63
CA LEU A 178 -19.32 -12.56 7.77
C LEU A 178 -18.91 -13.90 7.16
N LEU A 179 -17.66 -14.09 6.76
CA LEU A 179 -17.13 -15.35 6.25
C LEU A 179 -17.12 -16.46 7.30
N SER A 180 -16.91 -16.13 8.57
CA SER A 180 -16.89 -17.12 9.67
C SER A 180 -18.27 -17.57 10.14
N LYS A 181 -19.38 -17.05 9.60
CA LYS A 181 -20.75 -17.45 9.99
C LYS A 181 -21.33 -18.56 9.13
N ASP A 182 -20.71 -18.86 7.99
CA ASP A 182 -21.18 -19.83 7.01
C ASP A 182 -20.41 -21.17 7.06
N GLY A 183 -19.61 -21.41 8.14
CA GLY A 183 -18.82 -22.62 8.39
C GLY A 183 -19.34 -23.49 9.53
#